data_ea05faef4da597de9aad088098de368f
#
_entry.id   ea05faef4da597de9aad088098de368f
#
_cell.length_a   1.000
_cell.length_b   1.000
_cell.length_c   1.000
_cell.angle_alpha   90.00
_cell.angle_beta   90.00
_cell.angle_gamma   90.00
#
_symmetry.space_group_name_H-M   'P 1'
#
loop_
_entity.id
_entity.type
_entity.pdbx_description
1 polymer ?
#
loop_
_entity_poly.entity_id
_entity_poly.type
_entity_poly.pdbx_seq_one_letter_code
_entity_poly.pdbx_strand_id
1 'polypeptide(L)'
;MQSDSRAFVVARRSKLVQTIHDYLAGQSDERTVQFHLDGIFNDWEAGNYAASAVHDSEAAFWSVVWTAQHLCSESHSLTLASEHLKPPLSALLTGAPLPAGISARRP
;
A
#
# COMPACT_ATOMS: atom_id res chain seq x y z
N MET A 1 7.92 24.23 5.35
CA MET A 1 7.88 23.69 3.98
C MET A 1 7.11 22.38 4.00
N GLN A 2 6.15 22.21 3.11
CA GLN A 2 5.37 20.97 3.05
C GLN A 2 6.13 19.91 2.25
N SER A 3 6.04 18.67 2.70
CA SER A 3 6.60 17.53 1.99
C SER A 3 5.70 17.15 0.81
N ASP A 4 6.30 16.55 -0.21
CA ASP A 4 5.59 16.08 -1.39
C ASP A 4 5.13 14.64 -1.18
N SER A 5 3.81 14.43 -1.15
CA SER A 5 3.22 13.09 -0.98
C SER A 5 3.59 12.13 -2.12
N ARG A 6 3.77 12.65 -3.33
CA ARG A 6 4.18 11.83 -4.47
C ARG A 6 5.62 11.34 -4.31
N ALA A 7 6.50 12.18 -3.81
CA ALA A 7 7.88 11.79 -3.51
C ALA A 7 7.91 10.70 -2.42
N PHE A 8 7.05 10.81 -1.41
CA PHE A 8 6.89 9.79 -0.37
C PHE A 8 6.53 8.42 -1.00
N VAL A 9 5.53 8.41 -1.86
CA VAL A 9 5.05 7.19 -2.52
C VAL A 9 6.14 6.61 -3.43
N VAL A 10 6.79 7.45 -4.26
CA VAL A 10 7.85 7.01 -5.18
C VAL A 10 9.00 6.36 -4.40
N ALA A 11 9.39 6.96 -3.27
CA ALA A 11 10.50 6.45 -2.47
C ALA A 11 10.21 5.08 -1.83
N ARG A 12 8.94 4.76 -1.59
CA ARG A 12 8.54 3.55 -0.86
C ARG A 12 7.86 2.50 -1.72
N ARG A 13 7.54 2.82 -2.96
CA ARG A 13 6.79 1.94 -3.86
C ARG A 13 7.47 0.59 -4.05
N SER A 14 8.74 0.56 -4.41
CA SER A 14 9.49 -0.67 -4.68
C SER A 14 9.54 -1.57 -3.46
N LYS A 15 9.75 -1.02 -2.28
CA LYS A 15 9.81 -1.79 -1.04
C LYS A 15 8.45 -2.37 -0.67
N LEU A 16 7.38 -1.61 -0.85
CA LEU A 16 6.02 -2.09 -0.62
C LEU A 16 5.68 -3.25 -1.56
N VAL A 17 5.94 -3.08 -2.86
CA VAL A 17 5.70 -4.12 -3.87
C VAL A 17 6.46 -5.39 -3.52
N GLN A 18 7.75 -5.27 -3.17
CA GLN A 18 8.57 -6.43 -2.79
C GLN A 18 8.02 -7.12 -1.54
N THR A 19 7.65 -6.35 -0.53
CA THR A 19 7.12 -6.89 0.72
C THR A 19 5.82 -7.66 0.50
N ILE A 20 4.90 -7.12 -0.28
CA ILE A 20 3.63 -7.78 -0.61
C ILE A 20 3.86 -9.01 -1.49
N HIS A 21 4.75 -8.91 -2.48
CA HIS A 21 5.10 -10.03 -3.36
C HIS A 21 5.65 -11.20 -2.55
N ASP A 22 6.58 -10.95 -1.63
CA ASP A 22 7.16 -11.99 -0.78
C ASP A 22 6.12 -12.64 0.11
N TYR A 23 5.20 -11.85 0.66
CA TYR A 23 4.09 -12.36 1.46
C TYR A 23 3.18 -13.28 0.64
N LEU A 24 2.78 -12.86 -0.56
CA LEU A 24 1.92 -13.65 -1.44
C LEU A 24 2.61 -14.91 -1.98
N ALA A 25 3.92 -14.87 -2.10
CA ALA A 25 4.73 -16.04 -2.51
C ALA A 25 5.02 -17.02 -1.36
N GLY A 26 4.58 -16.68 -0.13
CA GLY A 26 4.83 -17.51 1.05
C GLY A 26 6.26 -17.38 1.61
N GLN A 27 7.02 -16.37 1.19
CA GLN A 27 8.39 -16.15 1.62
C GLN A 27 8.51 -15.22 2.83
N SER A 28 7.40 -14.61 3.23
CA SER A 28 7.34 -13.76 4.42
C SER A 28 5.99 -13.94 5.10
N ASP A 29 5.83 -13.39 6.30
CA ASP A 29 4.61 -13.54 7.10
C ASP A 29 3.91 -12.20 7.32
N GLU A 30 2.71 -12.26 7.92
CA GLU A 30 1.91 -11.07 8.23
C GLU A 30 2.64 -10.12 9.18
N ARG A 31 3.46 -10.63 10.08
CA ARG A 31 4.23 -9.81 11.02
C ARG A 31 5.23 -8.92 10.27
N THR A 32 5.89 -9.47 9.25
CA THR A 32 6.82 -8.72 8.41
C THR A 32 6.09 -7.63 7.62
N VAL A 33 4.92 -7.96 7.05
CA VAL A 33 4.08 -6.99 6.35
C VAL A 33 3.65 -5.89 7.31
N GLN A 34 3.14 -6.23 8.49
CA GLN A 34 2.67 -5.26 9.48
C GLN A 34 3.80 -4.32 9.92
N PHE A 35 4.99 -4.86 10.16
CA PHE A 35 6.16 -4.06 10.52
C PHE A 35 6.46 -3.01 9.44
N HIS A 36 6.41 -3.41 8.18
CA HIS A 36 6.66 -2.50 7.07
C HIS A 36 5.56 -1.42 6.96
N LEU A 37 4.29 -1.81 7.13
CA LEU A 37 3.18 -0.86 7.12
C LEU A 37 3.26 0.14 8.27
N ASP A 38 3.62 -0.32 9.46
CA ASP A 38 3.81 0.57 10.61
C ASP A 38 4.89 1.62 10.34
N GLY A 39 5.96 1.22 9.67
CA GLY A 39 7.01 2.15 9.24
C GLY A 39 6.47 3.21 8.26
N ILE A 40 5.64 2.80 7.31
CA ILE A 40 5.02 3.73 6.36
C ILE A 40 4.14 4.74 7.10
N PHE A 41 3.27 4.28 8.02
CA PHE A 41 2.38 5.16 8.76
C PHE A 41 3.16 6.12 9.67
N ASN A 42 4.19 5.63 10.35
CA ASN A 42 5.02 6.46 11.22
C ASN A 42 5.75 7.55 10.42
N ASP A 43 6.32 7.19 9.27
CA ASP A 43 7.00 8.14 8.41
C ASP A 43 6.03 9.18 7.83
N TRP A 44 4.81 8.77 7.49
CA TRP A 44 3.78 9.68 7.01
C TRP A 44 3.40 10.68 8.10
N GLU A 45 3.18 10.23 9.31
CA GLU A 45 2.82 11.11 10.45
C GLU A 45 3.94 12.08 10.81
N ALA A 46 5.19 11.66 10.66
CA ALA A 46 6.35 12.51 10.94
C ALA A 46 6.56 13.59 9.87
N GLY A 47 6.01 13.40 8.66
CA GLY A 47 6.08 14.35 7.58
C GLY A 47 4.94 15.36 7.62
N ASN A 48 5.11 16.46 6.87
CA ASN A 48 4.07 17.47 6.69
C ASN A 48 3.69 17.46 5.20
N TYR A 49 2.64 16.71 4.86
CA TYR A 49 2.26 16.49 3.46
C TYR A 49 1.09 17.40 3.05
N ALA A 50 1.17 17.91 1.83
CA ALA A 50 0.15 18.79 1.30
C ALA A 50 -1.18 18.07 1.11
N ALA A 51 -2.29 18.73 1.45
CA ALA A 51 -3.65 18.23 1.24
C ALA A 51 -4.07 18.47 -0.21
N SER A 52 -3.41 17.82 -1.16
CA SER A 52 -3.73 17.91 -2.59
C SER A 52 -4.52 16.68 -3.04
N ALA A 53 -5.08 16.74 -4.24
CA ALA A 53 -5.79 15.61 -4.82
C ALA A 53 -4.84 14.42 -5.00
N VAL A 54 -5.36 13.21 -4.74
CA VAL A 54 -4.60 11.98 -4.89
C VAL A 54 -4.50 11.62 -6.37
N HIS A 55 -3.28 11.45 -6.89
CA HIS A 55 -3.05 10.96 -8.25
C HIS A 55 -3.28 9.46 -8.33
N ASP A 56 -3.57 8.94 -9.54
CA ASP A 56 -3.84 7.53 -9.74
C ASP A 56 -2.69 6.63 -9.24
N SER A 57 -1.44 7.01 -9.49
CA SER A 57 -0.28 6.24 -9.01
C SER A 57 -0.17 6.24 -7.48
N GLU A 58 -0.50 7.35 -6.85
CA GLU A 58 -0.53 7.46 -5.40
C GLU A 58 -1.72 6.69 -4.82
N ALA A 59 -2.87 6.78 -5.49
CA ALA A 59 -4.08 6.07 -5.07
C ALA A 59 -3.84 4.56 -5.00
N ALA A 60 -3.19 3.99 -6.01
CA ALA A 60 -2.87 2.56 -6.02
C ALA A 60 -1.95 2.17 -4.85
N PHE A 61 -0.94 2.98 -4.54
CA PHE A 61 -0.06 2.75 -3.39
C PHE A 61 -0.86 2.69 -2.08
N TRP A 62 -1.70 3.70 -1.82
CA TRP A 62 -2.49 3.74 -0.58
C TRP A 62 -3.53 2.63 -0.52
N SER A 63 -4.09 2.24 -1.66
CA SER A 63 -5.02 1.10 -1.71
C SER A 63 -4.32 -0.20 -1.31
N VAL A 64 -3.09 -0.44 -1.77
CA VAL A 64 -2.30 -1.60 -1.34
C VAL A 64 -2.03 -1.53 0.17
N VAL A 65 -1.63 -0.37 0.69
CA VAL A 65 -1.36 -0.18 2.12
C VAL A 65 -2.58 -0.51 2.97
N TRP A 66 -3.73 0.08 2.65
CA TRP A 66 -4.96 -0.14 3.44
C TRP A 66 -5.48 -1.56 3.32
N THR A 67 -5.41 -2.16 2.12
CA THR A 67 -5.84 -3.55 1.93
C THR A 67 -4.95 -4.49 2.74
N ALA A 68 -3.65 -4.32 2.69
CA ALA A 68 -2.71 -5.13 3.46
C ALA A 68 -2.91 -4.95 4.97
N GLN A 69 -3.16 -3.71 5.43
CA GLN A 69 -3.44 -3.42 6.83
C GLN A 69 -4.70 -4.15 7.31
N HIS A 70 -5.75 -4.12 6.50
CA HIS A 70 -6.99 -4.83 6.81
C HIS A 70 -6.76 -6.34 6.92
N LEU A 71 -6.02 -6.92 5.97
CA LEU A 71 -5.73 -8.35 5.97
C LEU A 71 -4.86 -8.76 7.17
N CYS A 72 -3.93 -7.92 7.60
CA CYS A 72 -3.11 -8.18 8.78
C CYS A 72 -3.88 -8.05 10.09
N SER A 73 -4.95 -7.24 10.12
CA SER A 73 -5.80 -7.06 11.29
C SER A 73 -6.73 -8.25 11.52
N GLU A 74 -7.01 -9.02 10.48
CA GLU A 74 -7.87 -10.18 10.50
C GLU A 74 -7.10 -11.37 9.95
N SER A 75 -7.35 -12.57 10.48
CA SER A 75 -6.72 -13.78 9.96
C SER A 75 -7.38 -14.21 8.67
N HIS A 76 -6.67 -14.10 7.56
CA HIS A 76 -7.12 -14.52 6.25
C HIS A 76 -6.21 -15.59 5.67
N SER A 77 -6.76 -16.45 4.81
CA SER A 77 -5.95 -17.38 4.05
C SER A 77 -5.11 -16.63 3.01
N LEU A 78 -3.99 -17.24 2.62
CA LEU A 78 -3.12 -16.65 1.59
C LEU A 78 -3.86 -16.48 0.26
N THR A 79 -4.77 -17.40 -0.08
CA THR A 79 -5.60 -17.30 -1.28
C THR A 79 -6.49 -16.06 -1.24
N LEU A 80 -7.17 -15.82 -0.12
CA LEU A 80 -8.03 -14.66 0.04
C LEU A 80 -7.22 -13.35 0.02
N ALA A 81 -6.07 -13.34 0.68
CA ALA A 81 -5.16 -12.19 0.64
C ALA A 81 -4.72 -11.87 -0.78
N SER A 82 -4.38 -12.89 -1.57
CA SER A 82 -4.01 -12.71 -2.97
C SER A 82 -5.15 -12.10 -3.80
N GLU A 83 -6.38 -12.58 -3.61
CA GLU A 83 -7.55 -12.05 -4.32
C GLU A 83 -7.80 -10.58 -4.01
N HIS A 84 -7.67 -10.17 -2.75
CA HIS A 84 -7.90 -8.79 -2.34
C HIS A 84 -6.78 -7.85 -2.76
N LEU A 85 -5.53 -8.33 -2.77
CA LEU A 85 -4.37 -7.49 -3.08
C LEU A 85 -4.08 -7.37 -4.58
N LYS A 86 -4.51 -8.34 -5.38
CA LYS A 86 -4.23 -8.34 -6.83
C LYS A 86 -4.69 -7.06 -7.55
N PRO A 87 -5.95 -6.59 -7.41
CA PRO A 87 -6.38 -5.41 -8.14
C PRO A 87 -5.56 -4.15 -7.82
N PRO A 88 -5.38 -3.76 -6.54
CA PRO A 88 -4.57 -2.57 -6.25
C PRO A 88 -3.09 -2.76 -6.57
N LEU A 89 -2.55 -3.96 -6.37
CA LEU A 89 -1.15 -4.23 -6.69
C LEU A 89 -0.90 -4.15 -8.21
N SER A 90 -1.80 -4.71 -9.01
CA SER A 90 -1.73 -4.62 -10.47
C SER A 90 -1.78 -3.16 -10.93
N ALA A 91 -2.69 -2.35 -10.38
CA ALA A 91 -2.77 -0.93 -10.69
C ALA A 91 -1.47 -0.21 -10.34
N LEU A 92 -0.87 -0.53 -9.19
CA LEU A 92 0.39 0.05 -8.76
C LEU A 92 1.54 -0.30 -9.71
N LEU A 93 1.60 -1.54 -10.17
CA LEU A 93 2.66 -2.03 -11.05
C LEU A 93 2.53 -1.48 -12.48
N THR A 94 1.31 -1.35 -12.98
CA THR A 94 1.06 -0.95 -14.37
C THR A 94 0.76 0.53 -14.55
N GLY A 95 0.46 1.25 -13.44
CA GLY A 95 0.02 2.64 -13.50
C GLY A 95 -1.42 2.81 -13.95
N ALA A 96 -2.19 1.73 -14.06
CA ALA A 96 -3.59 1.78 -14.46
C ALA A 96 -4.47 2.38 -13.34
N PRO A 97 -5.62 2.99 -13.68
CA PRO A 97 -6.58 3.44 -12.68
C PRO A 97 -7.09 2.28 -11.82
N LEU A 98 -7.42 2.56 -10.56
CA LEU A 98 -8.03 1.58 -9.69
C LEU A 98 -9.43 1.20 -10.15
N PRO A 99 -9.85 -0.06 -9.99
CA PRO A 99 -11.22 -0.46 -10.22
C PRO A 99 -12.20 0.34 -9.34
N ALA A 100 -13.43 0.50 -9.82
CA ALA A 100 -14.48 1.18 -9.06
C ALA A 100 -14.74 0.47 -7.73
N GLY A 101 -14.99 1.25 -6.67
CA GLY A 101 -15.30 0.73 -5.35
C GLY A 101 -14.09 0.41 -4.47
N ILE A 102 -12.87 0.55 -4.98
CA ILE A 102 -11.66 0.36 -4.20
C ILE A 102 -11.26 1.67 -3.52
N SER A 103 -11.07 1.60 -2.21
CA SER A 103 -10.68 2.77 -1.40
C SER A 103 -9.21 3.12 -1.62
N ALA A 104 -8.93 4.41 -1.79
CA ALA A 104 -7.57 4.92 -2.01
C ALA A 104 -7.40 6.28 -1.36
N ARG A 105 -7.30 6.30 -0.04
CA ARG A 105 -7.15 7.55 0.72
C ARG A 105 -5.80 7.59 1.44
N ARG A 106 -5.30 8.78 1.68
CA ARG A 106 -4.12 8.98 2.52
C ARG A 106 -4.46 8.68 3.99
N PRO A 107 -3.45 8.27 4.76
CA PRO A 107 -3.61 8.09 6.20
C PRO A 107 -4.10 9.33 6.94
#